data_63a5cbd6e989b80e9cf84947c70c7497
#
_entry.id   63a5cbd6e989b80e9cf84947c70c7497
#
_cell.length_a   1.000
_cell.length_b   1.000
_cell.length_c   1.000
_cell.angle_alpha   90.00
_cell.angle_beta   90.00
_cell.angle_gamma   90.00
#
_symmetry.space_group_name_H-M   'P 1'
#
loop_
_entity.id
_entity.type
_entity.pdbx_description
1 polymer ?
#
loop_
_entity_poly.entity_id
_entity_poly.type
_entity_poly.pdbx_seq_one_letter_code
_entity_poly.pdbx_strand_id
1 'polypeptide(L)'
;MTLSAADRLAILDVITRADGAASRRDADRYVALFAPDAVLDGTQGRHVGREALRASVGPIWAAEGPATLHLTLNPVIEPGLSGDQAVARSVLLIIDPAAPPALRAVASITQELRRTEGSWLFIRRTVAPAAVPR
;
A
#
# COMPACT_ATOMS: atom_id res chain seq x y z
N MET A 1 6.47 18.78 -13.68
CA MET A 1 5.53 19.20 -12.63
C MET A 1 6.00 18.69 -11.28
N THR A 2 5.93 19.51 -10.25
CA THR A 2 6.38 19.15 -8.90
C THR A 2 5.18 18.96 -7.98
N LEU A 3 5.31 18.02 -7.06
CA LEU A 3 4.36 17.86 -5.97
C LEU A 3 4.66 18.90 -4.88
N SER A 4 3.63 19.52 -4.33
CA SER A 4 3.80 20.42 -3.18
C SER A 4 4.16 19.63 -1.92
N ALA A 5 4.66 20.33 -0.90
CA ALA A 5 4.87 19.73 0.41
C ALA A 5 3.58 19.19 1.00
N ALA A 6 2.46 19.90 0.82
CA ALA A 6 1.14 19.43 1.26
C ALA A 6 0.72 18.13 0.55
N ASP A 7 0.96 18.02 -0.75
CA ASP A 7 0.69 16.78 -1.49
C ASP A 7 1.53 15.62 -0.95
N ARG A 8 2.82 15.85 -0.73
CA ARG A 8 3.73 14.82 -0.19
C ARG A 8 3.29 14.33 1.18
N LEU A 9 2.90 15.23 2.08
CA LEU A 9 2.38 14.88 3.40
C LEU A 9 1.07 14.10 3.30
N ALA A 10 0.16 14.51 2.42
CA ALA A 10 -1.10 13.81 2.20
C ALA A 10 -0.89 12.40 1.67
N ILE A 11 0.05 12.20 0.75
CA ILE A 11 0.39 10.89 0.20
C ILE A 11 1.01 10.00 1.30
N LEU A 12 1.94 10.52 2.10
CA LEU A 12 2.51 9.78 3.22
C LEU A 12 1.43 9.36 4.22
N ASP A 13 0.47 10.23 4.50
CA ASP A 13 -0.65 9.93 5.40
C ASP A 13 -1.51 8.79 4.87
N VAL A 14 -1.83 8.78 3.58
CA VAL A 14 -2.59 7.68 2.95
C VAL A 14 -1.83 6.35 3.07
N ILE A 15 -0.54 6.35 2.80
CA ILE A 15 0.32 5.15 2.94
C ILE A 15 0.30 4.65 4.38
N THR A 16 0.47 5.54 5.34
CA THR A 16 0.45 5.19 6.77
C THR A 16 -0.90 4.63 7.22
N ARG A 17 -2.00 5.21 6.72
CA ARG A 17 -3.35 4.70 7.00
C ARG A 17 -3.57 3.31 6.42
N ALA A 18 -3.02 3.03 5.23
CA ALA A 18 -3.10 1.70 4.63
C ALA A 18 -2.36 0.66 5.48
N ASP A 19 -1.16 0.98 5.94
CA ASP A 19 -0.41 0.10 6.86
C ASP A 19 -1.19 -0.17 8.15
N GLY A 20 -1.78 0.87 8.73
CA GLY A 20 -2.59 0.74 9.94
C GLY A 20 -3.83 -0.12 9.73
N ALA A 21 -4.54 0.06 8.63
CA ALA A 21 -5.73 -0.72 8.30
C ALA A 21 -5.37 -2.20 8.08
N ALA A 22 -4.30 -2.49 7.34
CA ALA A 22 -3.81 -3.86 7.13
C ALA A 22 -3.39 -4.52 8.45
N SER A 23 -2.67 -3.80 9.30
CA SER A 23 -2.22 -4.30 10.61
C SER A 23 -3.41 -4.62 11.53
N ARG A 24 -4.49 -3.85 11.46
CA ARG A 24 -5.72 -4.08 12.23
C ARG A 24 -6.69 -5.04 11.56
N ARG A 25 -6.39 -5.52 10.36
CA ARG A 25 -7.31 -6.36 9.56
C ARG A 25 -8.64 -5.64 9.27
N ASP A 26 -8.58 -4.33 9.06
CA ASP A 26 -9.76 -3.51 8.77
C ASP A 26 -9.91 -3.33 7.26
N ALA A 27 -10.61 -4.26 6.63
CA ALA A 27 -10.80 -4.28 5.18
C ALA A 27 -11.57 -3.06 4.68
N ASP A 28 -12.56 -2.59 5.43
CA ASP A 28 -13.37 -1.44 5.02
C ASP A 28 -12.52 -0.15 4.97
N ARG A 29 -11.72 0.10 6.00
CA ARG A 29 -10.83 1.26 6.02
C ARG A 29 -9.74 1.15 4.97
N TYR A 30 -9.21 -0.04 4.76
CA TYR A 30 -8.19 -0.27 3.75
C TYR A 30 -8.71 0.08 2.34
N VAL A 31 -9.85 -0.48 1.97
CA VAL A 31 -10.44 -0.31 0.63
C VAL A 31 -10.90 1.13 0.40
N ALA A 32 -11.31 1.84 1.44
CA ALA A 32 -11.70 3.25 1.33
C ALA A 32 -10.54 4.16 0.87
N LEU A 33 -9.30 3.71 1.00
CA LEU A 33 -8.11 4.45 0.53
C LEU A 33 -7.84 4.27 -0.96
N PHE A 34 -8.60 3.43 -1.65
CA PHE A 34 -8.42 3.11 -3.06
C PHE A 34 -9.49 3.79 -3.92
N ALA A 35 -9.10 4.16 -5.14
CA ALA A 35 -10.06 4.60 -6.16
C ALA A 35 -11.01 3.45 -6.53
N PRO A 36 -12.22 3.76 -7.06
CA PRO A 36 -13.19 2.69 -7.38
C PRO A 36 -12.69 1.64 -8.37
N ASP A 37 -11.80 2.02 -9.28
CA ASP A 37 -11.24 1.16 -10.32
C ASP A 37 -9.80 0.71 -10.03
N ALA A 38 -9.35 0.84 -8.78
CA ALA A 38 -7.98 0.57 -8.40
C ALA A 38 -7.58 -0.89 -8.58
N VAL A 39 -6.27 -1.10 -8.71
CA VAL A 39 -5.66 -2.42 -8.91
C VAL A 39 -4.73 -2.73 -7.74
N LEU A 40 -4.90 -3.91 -7.16
CA LEU A 40 -3.94 -4.51 -6.24
C LEU A 40 -3.28 -5.70 -6.95
N ASP A 41 -1.99 -5.59 -7.15
CA ASP A 41 -1.20 -6.57 -7.91
C ASP A 41 -0.09 -7.10 -7.00
N GLY A 42 -0.15 -8.37 -6.65
CA GLY A 42 0.78 -8.95 -5.70
C GLY A 42 1.05 -10.43 -5.97
N THR A 43 1.75 -11.06 -5.04
CA THR A 43 2.15 -12.47 -5.15
C THR A 43 0.96 -13.44 -5.13
N GLN A 44 -0.20 -13.00 -4.65
CA GLN A 44 -1.42 -13.80 -4.62
C GLN A 44 -2.44 -13.39 -5.70
N GLY A 45 -1.97 -12.74 -6.76
CA GLY A 45 -2.78 -12.41 -7.91
C GLY A 45 -3.07 -10.93 -8.07
N ARG A 46 -3.89 -10.65 -9.06
CA ARG A 46 -4.29 -9.31 -9.45
C ARG A 46 -5.78 -9.12 -9.18
N HIS A 47 -6.13 -8.08 -8.45
CA HIS A 47 -7.50 -7.78 -8.07
C HIS A 47 -7.85 -6.38 -8.56
N VAL A 48 -8.97 -6.22 -9.26
CA VAL A 48 -9.38 -4.96 -9.88
C VAL A 48 -10.72 -4.52 -9.30
N GLY A 49 -10.77 -3.28 -8.80
CA GLY A 49 -11.95 -2.66 -8.23
C GLY A 49 -12.11 -2.93 -6.74
N ARG A 50 -12.82 -2.03 -6.05
CA ARG A 50 -12.96 -2.07 -4.59
C ARG A 50 -13.58 -3.36 -4.07
N GLU A 51 -14.59 -3.89 -4.78
CA GLU A 51 -15.25 -5.11 -4.34
C GLU A 51 -14.30 -6.31 -4.36
N ALA A 52 -13.54 -6.47 -5.46
CA ALA A 52 -12.54 -7.52 -5.58
C ALA A 52 -11.41 -7.34 -4.55
N LEU A 53 -10.96 -6.11 -4.32
CA LEU A 53 -9.96 -5.82 -3.30
C LEU A 53 -10.45 -6.22 -1.91
N ARG A 54 -11.69 -5.83 -1.56
CA ARG A 54 -12.27 -6.15 -0.26
C ARG A 54 -12.35 -7.66 -0.03
N ALA A 55 -12.75 -8.40 -1.05
CA ALA A 55 -12.83 -9.86 -0.96
C ALA A 55 -11.46 -10.53 -0.87
N SER A 56 -10.41 -9.93 -1.43
CA SER A 56 -9.08 -10.52 -1.49
C SER A 56 -8.22 -10.28 -0.26
N VAL A 57 -8.36 -9.15 0.42
CA VAL A 57 -7.42 -8.76 1.49
C VAL A 57 -7.51 -9.66 2.72
N GLY A 58 -8.69 -10.14 3.08
CA GLY A 58 -8.85 -11.07 4.21
C GLY A 58 -8.00 -12.33 4.06
N PRO A 59 -8.15 -13.09 2.96
CA PRO A 59 -7.29 -14.24 2.68
C PRO A 59 -5.80 -13.91 2.58
N ILE A 60 -5.46 -12.77 1.96
CA ILE A 60 -4.05 -12.33 1.85
C ILE A 60 -3.45 -12.13 3.24
N TRP A 61 -4.14 -11.40 4.10
CA TRP A 61 -3.65 -11.14 5.45
C TRP A 61 -3.61 -12.40 6.31
N ALA A 62 -4.60 -13.28 6.18
CA ALA A 62 -4.61 -14.55 6.89
C ALA A 62 -3.41 -15.43 6.56
N ALA A 63 -2.95 -15.40 5.29
CA ALA A 63 -1.78 -16.14 4.85
C ALA A 63 -0.47 -15.64 5.48
N GLU A 64 -0.44 -14.39 5.96
CA GLU A 64 0.74 -13.83 6.64
C GLU A 64 0.90 -14.33 8.08
N GLY A 65 -0.16 -14.82 8.68
CA GLY A 65 -0.22 -15.25 10.07
C GLY A 65 -1.37 -14.59 10.82
N PRO A 66 -1.61 -14.98 12.10
CA PRO A 66 -2.77 -14.51 12.86
C PRO A 66 -2.73 -13.02 13.21
N ALA A 67 -1.52 -12.46 13.36
CA ALA A 67 -1.34 -11.03 13.64
C ALA A 67 0.00 -10.59 13.08
N THR A 68 -0.03 -9.54 12.24
CA THR A 68 1.17 -8.96 11.67
C THR A 68 1.07 -7.43 11.64
N LEU A 69 2.22 -6.79 11.63
CA LEU A 69 2.35 -5.36 11.40
C LEU A 69 2.84 -5.13 9.98
N HIS A 70 2.20 -4.23 9.27
CA HIS A 70 2.62 -3.74 7.97
C HIS A 70 3.34 -2.41 8.15
N LEU A 71 4.55 -2.33 7.65
CA LEU A 71 5.39 -1.12 7.74
C LEU A 71 5.94 -0.79 6.35
N THR A 72 5.55 0.37 5.83
CA THR A 72 6.10 0.91 4.59
C THR A 72 7.25 1.84 4.95
N LEU A 73 8.45 1.53 4.48
CA LEU A 73 9.67 2.23 4.85
C LEU A 73 10.28 2.94 3.66
N ASN A 74 10.90 4.10 3.95
CA ASN A 74 11.71 4.85 3.00
C ASN A 74 10.97 5.19 1.69
N PRO A 75 9.77 5.77 1.75
CA PRO A 75 9.05 6.09 0.53
C PRO A 75 9.73 7.22 -0.24
N VAL A 76 10.00 6.98 -1.51
CA VAL A 76 10.43 8.01 -2.47
C VAL A 76 9.21 8.36 -3.30
N ILE A 77 8.77 9.60 -3.22
CA ILE A 77 7.56 10.09 -3.86
C ILE A 77 7.93 10.99 -5.03
N GLU A 78 7.41 10.67 -6.20
CA GLU A 78 7.67 11.40 -7.44
C GLU A 78 6.35 11.75 -8.13
N PRO A 79 6.31 12.82 -8.95
CA PRO A 79 5.15 13.08 -9.80
C PRO A 79 4.88 11.90 -10.73
N GLY A 80 3.59 11.64 -11.00
CA GLY A 80 3.18 10.65 -11.98
C GLY A 80 3.09 11.23 -13.39
N LEU A 81 2.28 10.57 -14.23
CA LEU A 81 2.14 10.94 -15.64
C LEU A 81 1.39 12.26 -15.86
N SER A 82 0.58 12.67 -14.89
CA SER A 82 -0.18 13.92 -14.94
C SER A 82 -0.11 14.64 -13.59
N GLY A 83 -0.51 15.92 -13.54
CA GLY A 83 -0.37 16.77 -12.36
C GLY A 83 -1.16 16.36 -11.15
N ASP A 84 -2.13 15.47 -11.32
CA ASP A 84 -2.95 14.91 -10.25
C ASP A 84 -2.51 13.49 -9.85
N GLN A 85 -1.36 13.03 -10.32
CA GLN A 85 -0.86 11.69 -10.06
C GLN A 85 0.52 11.70 -9.41
N ALA A 86 0.79 10.69 -8.61
CA ALA A 86 2.07 10.48 -7.95
C ALA A 86 2.40 8.99 -7.90
N VAL A 87 3.70 8.71 -7.79
CA VAL A 87 4.23 7.35 -7.59
C VAL A 87 5.09 7.35 -6.35
N ALA A 88 4.85 6.42 -5.44
CA ALA A 88 5.67 6.18 -4.26
C ALA A 88 6.30 4.80 -4.35
N ARG A 89 7.62 4.75 -4.22
CA ARG A 89 8.39 3.49 -4.20
C ARG A 89 8.98 3.31 -2.83
N SER A 90 8.80 2.13 -2.26
CA SER A 90 9.14 1.85 -0.86
C SER A 90 9.52 0.40 -0.66
N VAL A 91 9.97 0.10 0.56
CA VAL A 91 10.09 -1.26 1.07
C VAL A 91 8.91 -1.52 1.99
N LEU A 92 8.28 -2.67 1.85
CA LEU A 92 7.24 -3.14 2.76
C LEU A 92 7.81 -4.24 3.63
N LEU A 93 7.73 -4.05 4.95
CA LEU A 93 8.02 -5.10 5.92
C LEU A 93 6.72 -5.62 6.52
N ILE A 94 6.62 -6.93 6.64
CA ILE A 94 5.54 -7.60 7.37
C ILE A 94 6.16 -8.33 8.53
N ILE A 95 5.81 -7.95 9.75
CA ILE A 95 6.42 -8.42 10.98
C ILE A 95 5.39 -9.10 11.87
N ASP A 96 5.72 -10.29 12.34
CA ASP A 96 4.99 -10.91 13.45
C ASP A 96 5.52 -10.30 14.76
N PRO A 97 4.68 -9.57 15.53
CA PRO A 97 5.12 -8.90 16.75
C PRO A 97 5.20 -9.82 17.97
N ALA A 98 5.01 -11.10 17.82
CA ALA A 98 5.14 -12.05 18.92
C ALA A 98 6.54 -12.01 19.56
N ALA A 99 6.70 -12.63 20.72
CA ALA A 99 7.97 -12.67 21.42
C ALA A 99 8.66 -14.05 21.24
N PRO A 100 9.81 -14.13 20.53
CA PRO A 100 10.51 -13.03 19.86
C PRO A 100 9.83 -12.60 18.57
N PRO A 101 9.93 -11.32 18.16
CA PRO A 101 9.36 -10.88 16.91
C PRO A 101 10.07 -11.50 15.72
N ALA A 102 9.33 -11.74 14.64
CA ALA A 102 9.85 -12.37 13.44
C ALA A 102 9.47 -11.58 12.19
N LEU A 103 10.42 -11.46 11.28
CA LEU A 103 10.19 -10.90 9.97
C LEU A 103 9.51 -11.95 9.09
N ARG A 104 8.30 -11.63 8.59
CA ARG A 104 7.52 -12.53 7.72
C ARG A 104 7.79 -12.30 6.25
N ALA A 105 7.97 -11.04 5.85
CA ALA A 105 8.23 -10.71 4.46
C ALA A 105 8.97 -9.39 4.33
N VAL A 106 9.81 -9.30 3.31
CA VAL A 106 10.40 -8.08 2.81
C VAL A 106 10.01 -7.96 1.34
N ALA A 107 9.34 -6.89 0.97
CA ALA A 107 8.86 -6.72 -0.38
C ALA A 107 9.21 -5.32 -0.91
N SER A 108 9.27 -5.20 -2.23
CA SER A 108 9.22 -3.91 -2.90
C SER A 108 7.76 -3.56 -3.12
N ILE A 109 7.39 -2.34 -2.82
CA ILE A 109 6.03 -1.85 -3.07
C ILE A 109 6.08 -0.58 -3.89
N THR A 110 5.35 -0.58 -5.01
CA THR A 110 5.14 0.60 -5.86
C THR A 110 3.68 0.99 -5.75
N GLN A 111 3.44 2.23 -5.37
CA GLN A 111 2.10 2.74 -5.14
C GLN A 111 1.88 3.93 -6.05
N GLU A 112 0.88 3.82 -6.91
CA GLU A 112 0.44 4.90 -7.78
C GLU A 112 -0.82 5.50 -7.18
N LEU A 113 -0.85 6.83 -7.06
CA LEU A 113 -1.94 7.56 -6.44
C LEU A 113 -2.46 8.63 -7.37
N ARG A 114 -3.73 8.96 -7.21
CA ARG A 114 -4.38 10.06 -7.94
C ARG A 114 -5.12 10.94 -6.95
N ARG A 115 -5.00 12.25 -7.14
CA ARG A 115 -5.81 13.22 -6.39
C ARG A 115 -7.15 13.35 -7.07
N THR A 116 -8.21 13.06 -6.33
CA THR A 116 -9.60 13.16 -6.77
C THR A 116 -10.39 13.92 -5.71
N GLU A 117 -11.01 15.01 -6.09
CA GLU A 117 -11.83 15.83 -5.17
C GLU A 117 -11.07 16.22 -3.88
N GLY A 118 -9.81 16.59 -4.04
CA GLY A 118 -8.96 17.02 -2.92
C GLY A 118 -8.33 15.91 -2.10
N SER A 119 -8.62 14.65 -2.39
CA SER A 119 -8.06 13.51 -1.67
C SER A 119 -7.17 12.66 -2.57
N TRP A 120 -6.05 12.20 -2.00
CA TRP A 120 -5.18 11.24 -2.68
C TRP A 120 -5.67 9.82 -2.40
N LEU A 121 -5.86 9.05 -3.47
CA LEU A 121 -6.30 7.65 -3.40
C LEU A 121 -5.35 6.77 -4.20
N PHE A 122 -5.15 5.54 -3.76
CA PHE A 122 -4.41 4.56 -4.55
C PHE A 122 -5.18 4.23 -5.83
N ILE A 123 -4.50 4.24 -6.95
CA ILE A 123 -5.02 3.72 -8.23
C ILE A 123 -4.38 2.39 -8.57
N ARG A 124 -3.18 2.12 -8.03
CA ARG A 124 -2.51 0.82 -8.17
C ARG A 124 -1.51 0.62 -7.05
N ARG A 125 -1.50 -0.56 -6.46
CA ARG A 125 -0.43 -1.02 -5.57
C ARG A 125 0.15 -2.31 -6.14
N THR A 126 1.45 -2.32 -6.35
CA THR A 126 2.18 -3.49 -6.84
C THR A 126 3.17 -3.94 -5.78
N VAL A 127 3.01 -5.17 -5.32
CA VAL A 127 3.88 -5.77 -4.31
C VAL A 127 4.63 -6.93 -4.95
N ALA A 128 5.94 -6.88 -4.85
CA ALA A 128 6.83 -7.91 -5.41
C ALA A 128 7.92 -8.27 -4.41
N PRO A 129 8.53 -9.45 -4.50
CA PRO A 129 9.68 -9.79 -3.67
C PRO A 129 10.76 -8.72 -3.81
N ALA A 130 11.37 -8.32 -2.69
CA ALA A 130 12.43 -7.33 -2.71
C ALA A 130 13.65 -7.88 -3.45
N ALA A 131 14.15 -7.07 -4.40
CA ALA A 131 15.42 -7.36 -5.06
C ALA A 131 16.56 -6.76 -4.24
N VAL A 132 17.64 -7.52 -4.04
CA VAL A 132 18.85 -7.00 -3.41
C VAL A 132 19.64 -6.27 -4.49
N PRO A 133 19.93 -4.97 -4.32
CA PRO A 133 20.79 -4.25 -5.26
C PRO A 133 22.17 -4.91 -5.32
N ARG A 134 22.70 -5.01 -6.53
CA ARG A 134 24.06 -5.53 -6.76
C ARG A 134 25.04 -4.41 -7.01
#